data_61dc14212f736d3b16b81b1077ba9733
#
_entry.id   61dc14212f736d3b16b81b1077ba9733
#
_cell.length_a   1.000
_cell.length_b   1.000
_cell.length_c   1.000
_cell.angle_alpha   90.00
_cell.angle_beta   90.00
_cell.angle_gamma   90.00
#
_symmetry.space_group_name_H-M   'P 1'
#
loop_
_entity.id
_entity.type
_entity.pdbx_description
1 polymer ?
#
loop_
_entity_poly.entity_id
_entity_poly.type
_entity_poly.pdbx_seq_one_letter_code
_entity_poly.pdbx_strand_id
1 'polypeptide(L)'
;MYDAIVIGSGIGSLTTAGLLAGVAKKRVLVLEKHSTPGGLTHAFRRQGASWDVGLHYVGDMAPGTRPRHIIDYLTDGKLSWMQMPDSYDRFCLPKLGVTLDVPSDATFYRQRLEALFPKEKRALKRYFKDVGRAYSWMTLNYVRQVVPQQVAPLIGLAQQAHTSLACQTTAHYMKRRFRDPALRTLLTTHWGDYGVEPERSAFVAHAMIVGHYMNGAWFPRGGSGQISRMIEEKIRANGGEIRVSQSVEEILVENDRAVGVRVTDTSGAQPVTYEERAPIIVSGAGASETYNRLLPAQGRTGKLTKPIRESIVRMGYGGTAVIVYLALDHYPEGIDGSNIWINEGDGSQTPAALTAALMEGNPQTAFVSFPGIKAGDQHATAEIVSFVEAGAFHTWEDTTKGDRGSDYDLLKSTMAHGLIALVDRTLPGFAHSVRYEEVATPLTIEHYTSHSQGCFYGLPLTPQRFTAGLTTPETPIPGLFLTGQDAGFPGIVGATMAGWTSACRILGPKGYLQINQSLSAASTSGRETSDPEPTQDHSTHSAPRLAAQVLQAQWLSPHIRDIVLK
;
A
#
# COMPACT_ATOMS: atom_id res chain seq x y z
N MET A 1 -22.05 -6.11 23.91
CA MET A 1 -20.60 -5.88 24.14
C MET A 1 -19.84 -6.44 22.93
N TYR A 2 -18.86 -5.72 22.41
CA TYR A 2 -18.03 -6.18 21.29
C TYR A 2 -16.85 -7.01 21.81
N ASP A 3 -16.38 -7.97 21.01
CA ASP A 3 -15.15 -8.73 21.28
C ASP A 3 -13.92 -7.95 20.85
N ALA A 4 -14.05 -7.10 19.82
CA ALA A 4 -12.96 -6.28 19.32
C ALA A 4 -13.49 -4.93 18.79
N ILE A 5 -12.71 -3.86 18.98
CA ILE A 5 -12.89 -2.55 18.35
C ILE A 5 -11.72 -2.33 17.40
N VAL A 6 -12.03 -1.93 16.17
CA VAL A 6 -11.04 -1.62 15.12
C VAL A 6 -11.12 -0.13 14.80
N ILE A 7 -10.02 0.58 14.94
CA ILE A 7 -9.90 2.02 14.69
C ILE A 7 -9.50 2.24 13.24
N GLY A 8 -10.34 2.97 12.49
CA GLY A 8 -10.19 3.20 11.06
C GLY A 8 -10.71 2.05 10.21
N SER A 9 -11.10 2.35 8.97
CA SER A 9 -11.64 1.39 7.99
C SER A 9 -10.76 1.21 6.76
N GLY A 10 -9.47 1.50 6.83
CA GLY A 10 -8.52 1.18 5.76
C GLY A 10 -8.46 -0.32 5.49
N ILE A 11 -7.96 -0.74 4.33
CA ILE A 11 -7.98 -2.15 3.88
C ILE A 11 -7.38 -3.13 4.90
N GLY A 12 -6.34 -2.74 5.64
CA GLY A 12 -5.78 -3.56 6.71
C GLY A 12 -6.76 -3.77 7.87
N SER A 13 -7.45 -2.71 8.29
CA SER A 13 -8.49 -2.74 9.31
C SER A 13 -9.67 -3.60 8.89
N LEU A 14 -10.18 -3.37 7.67
CA LEU A 14 -11.29 -4.16 7.11
C LEU A 14 -10.91 -5.63 6.95
N THR A 15 -9.66 -5.93 6.55
CA THR A 15 -9.15 -7.32 6.50
C THR A 15 -9.14 -7.96 7.88
N THR A 16 -8.61 -7.27 8.90
CA THR A 16 -8.60 -7.77 10.28
C THR A 16 -10.01 -8.01 10.78
N ALA A 17 -10.90 -7.01 10.64
CA ALA A 17 -12.29 -7.08 11.07
C ALA A 17 -13.06 -8.21 10.37
N GLY A 18 -12.92 -8.32 9.05
CA GLY A 18 -13.58 -9.34 8.24
C GLY A 18 -13.14 -10.77 8.58
N LEU A 19 -11.85 -10.98 8.89
CA LEU A 19 -11.34 -12.27 9.33
C LEU A 19 -11.79 -12.60 10.78
N LEU A 20 -11.78 -11.63 11.69
CA LEU A 20 -12.27 -11.84 13.07
C LEU A 20 -13.77 -12.15 13.09
N ALA A 21 -14.58 -11.42 12.31
CA ALA A 21 -16.01 -11.66 12.24
C ALA A 21 -16.34 -12.94 11.45
N GLY A 22 -15.75 -13.11 10.26
CA GLY A 22 -16.11 -14.20 9.35
C GLY A 22 -15.60 -15.57 9.80
N VAL A 23 -14.35 -15.65 10.28
CA VAL A 23 -13.72 -16.92 10.69
C VAL A 23 -13.97 -17.22 12.17
N ALA A 24 -13.65 -16.27 13.05
CA ALA A 24 -13.72 -16.49 14.50
C ALA A 24 -15.07 -16.12 15.13
N LYS A 25 -16.04 -15.66 14.31
CA LYS A 25 -17.39 -15.25 14.74
C LYS A 25 -17.39 -14.24 15.89
N LYS A 26 -16.38 -13.37 15.91
CA LYS A 26 -16.28 -12.29 16.88
C LYS A 26 -17.21 -11.14 16.50
N ARG A 27 -17.85 -10.55 17.49
CA ARG A 27 -18.62 -9.33 17.33
C ARG A 27 -17.66 -8.14 17.28
N VAL A 28 -17.43 -7.60 16.07
CA VAL A 28 -16.45 -6.55 15.81
C VAL A 28 -17.15 -5.21 15.57
N LEU A 29 -16.65 -4.13 16.17
CA LEU A 29 -17.01 -2.75 15.87
C LEU A 29 -15.85 -2.08 15.12
N VAL A 30 -16.12 -1.53 13.94
CA VAL A 30 -15.18 -0.68 13.19
C VAL A 30 -15.63 0.77 13.34
N LEU A 31 -14.72 1.66 13.74
CA LEU A 31 -14.96 3.10 13.91
C LEU A 31 -14.16 3.87 12.87
N GLU A 32 -14.86 4.56 11.96
CA GLU A 32 -14.26 5.32 10.87
C GLU A 32 -14.56 6.82 11.05
N LYS A 33 -13.51 7.63 11.02
CA LYS A 33 -13.61 9.09 11.12
C LYS A 33 -14.34 9.71 9.92
N HIS A 34 -14.04 9.23 8.71
CA HIS A 34 -14.63 9.72 7.48
C HIS A 34 -16.11 9.30 7.36
N SER A 35 -16.90 10.01 6.55
CA SER A 35 -18.29 9.63 6.25
C SER A 35 -18.42 8.45 5.29
N THR A 36 -17.30 8.02 4.68
CA THR A 36 -17.23 6.88 3.76
C THR A 36 -16.15 5.92 4.24
N PRO A 37 -16.42 4.62 4.43
CA PRO A 37 -15.42 3.65 4.82
C PRO A 37 -14.48 3.31 3.66
N GLY A 38 -13.29 2.77 4.01
CA GLY A 38 -12.32 2.28 3.04
C GLY A 38 -10.94 2.91 3.13
N GLY A 39 -10.78 4.02 3.87
CA GLY A 39 -9.51 4.75 3.90
C GLY A 39 -9.08 5.14 2.49
N LEU A 40 -7.84 4.89 2.09
CA LEU A 40 -7.35 5.18 0.73
C LEU A 40 -7.90 4.25 -0.36
N THR A 41 -8.75 3.27 -0.03
CA THR A 41 -9.47 2.44 -1.01
C THR A 41 -10.89 2.94 -1.31
N HIS A 42 -11.30 4.09 -0.78
CA HIS A 42 -12.58 4.66 -1.19
C HIS A 42 -12.47 5.45 -2.51
N ALA A 43 -13.61 5.70 -3.13
CA ALA A 43 -13.74 6.51 -4.34
C ALA A 43 -14.62 7.74 -4.05
N PHE A 44 -14.45 8.80 -4.82
CA PHE A 44 -15.30 9.98 -4.73
C PHE A 44 -15.82 10.38 -6.12
N ARG A 45 -16.90 11.16 -6.15
CA ARG A 45 -17.55 11.61 -7.40
C ARG A 45 -17.68 13.13 -7.45
N ARG A 46 -17.41 13.71 -8.62
CA ARG A 46 -17.67 15.12 -8.94
C ARG A 46 -18.06 15.23 -10.41
N GLN A 47 -19.01 16.08 -10.73
CA GLN A 47 -19.43 16.37 -12.11
C GLN A 47 -19.77 15.10 -12.93
N GLY A 48 -20.33 14.07 -12.28
CA GLY A 48 -20.66 12.79 -12.89
C GLY A 48 -19.51 11.79 -13.03
N ALA A 49 -18.25 12.24 -12.95
CA ALA A 49 -17.09 11.38 -12.99
C ALA A 49 -16.72 10.81 -11.61
N SER A 50 -15.99 9.69 -11.58
CA SER A 50 -15.54 9.00 -10.38
C SER A 50 -14.03 8.77 -10.42
N TRP A 51 -13.37 8.97 -9.27
CA TRP A 51 -11.94 8.70 -9.10
C TRP A 51 -11.71 7.87 -7.85
N ASP A 52 -10.66 7.06 -7.91
CA ASP A 52 -10.13 6.34 -6.76
C ASP A 52 -9.16 7.26 -5.99
N VAL A 53 -9.17 7.20 -4.66
CA VAL A 53 -8.34 8.13 -3.86
C VAL A 53 -6.88 7.72 -3.83
N GLY A 54 -6.57 6.42 -3.81
CA GLY A 54 -5.18 5.98 -3.65
C GLY A 54 -4.89 4.63 -4.29
N LEU A 55 -5.73 4.16 -5.21
CA LEU A 55 -5.49 2.94 -5.98
C LEU A 55 -5.33 3.25 -7.45
N HIS A 56 -4.15 2.95 -8.00
CA HIS A 56 -3.89 3.09 -9.43
C HIS A 56 -3.74 1.74 -10.13
N TYR A 57 -3.19 0.74 -9.46
CA TYR A 57 -3.02 -0.65 -9.89
C TYR A 57 -2.55 -1.53 -8.72
N VAL A 58 -2.68 -2.85 -8.86
CA VAL A 58 -2.32 -3.81 -7.82
C VAL A 58 -1.61 -5.01 -8.46
N GLY A 59 -0.43 -5.35 -7.96
CA GLY A 59 0.22 -6.61 -8.30
C GLY A 59 -0.22 -7.75 -7.37
N ASP A 60 0.39 -8.92 -7.51
CA ASP A 60 0.12 -10.12 -6.69
C ASP A 60 -1.37 -10.52 -6.58
N MET A 61 -2.22 -10.08 -7.54
CA MET A 61 -3.64 -10.43 -7.63
C MET A 61 -3.95 -11.52 -8.66
N ALA A 62 -2.92 -12.17 -9.20
CA ALA A 62 -3.13 -13.34 -10.04
C ALA A 62 -3.85 -14.47 -9.26
N PRO A 63 -4.69 -15.28 -9.93
CA PRO A 63 -5.33 -16.43 -9.30
C PRO A 63 -4.32 -17.35 -8.60
N GLY A 64 -4.63 -17.76 -7.37
CA GLY A 64 -3.76 -18.64 -6.57
C GLY A 64 -2.74 -17.90 -5.70
N THR A 65 -2.60 -16.58 -5.79
CA THR A 65 -1.75 -15.82 -4.86
C THR A 65 -2.41 -15.66 -3.49
N ARG A 66 -1.61 -15.53 -2.45
CA ARG A 66 -2.13 -15.39 -1.09
C ARG A 66 -2.99 -14.13 -0.88
N PRO A 67 -2.56 -12.94 -1.30
CA PRO A 67 -3.39 -11.74 -1.18
C PRO A 67 -4.72 -11.90 -1.90
N ARG A 68 -4.73 -12.53 -3.10
CA ARG A 68 -5.94 -12.81 -3.85
C ARG A 68 -6.90 -13.71 -3.07
N HIS A 69 -6.45 -14.79 -2.46
CA HIS A 69 -7.30 -15.67 -1.63
C HIS A 69 -7.90 -14.94 -0.44
N ILE A 70 -7.16 -14.02 0.19
CA ILE A 70 -7.68 -13.21 1.31
C ILE A 70 -8.80 -12.31 0.81
N ILE A 71 -8.59 -11.58 -0.29
CA ILE A 71 -9.60 -10.67 -0.84
C ILE A 71 -10.83 -11.46 -1.34
N ASP A 72 -10.62 -12.58 -2.04
CA ASP A 72 -11.73 -13.44 -2.51
C ASP A 72 -12.58 -13.96 -1.33
N TYR A 73 -11.95 -14.39 -0.22
CA TYR A 73 -12.68 -14.76 0.99
C TYR A 73 -13.49 -13.59 1.56
N LEU A 74 -12.88 -12.41 1.66
CA LEU A 74 -13.50 -11.23 2.25
C LEU A 74 -14.61 -10.63 1.38
N THR A 75 -14.61 -10.90 0.10
CA THR A 75 -15.61 -10.41 -0.87
C THR A 75 -16.56 -11.51 -1.35
N ASP A 76 -16.54 -12.70 -0.73
CA ASP A 76 -17.28 -13.89 -1.15
C ASP A 76 -17.06 -14.24 -2.65
N GLY A 77 -15.86 -13.95 -3.19
CA GLY A 77 -15.52 -14.16 -4.59
C GLY A 77 -16.25 -13.24 -5.58
N LYS A 78 -17.00 -12.25 -5.11
CA LYS A 78 -17.81 -11.36 -5.95
C LYS A 78 -17.01 -10.25 -6.63
N LEU A 79 -15.81 -9.93 -6.10
CA LEU A 79 -14.96 -8.89 -6.68
C LEU A 79 -14.32 -9.38 -7.97
N SER A 80 -14.70 -8.75 -9.08
CA SER A 80 -14.07 -9.01 -10.37
C SER A 80 -12.81 -8.14 -10.56
N TRP A 81 -11.77 -8.75 -11.09
CA TRP A 81 -10.49 -8.10 -11.38
C TRP A 81 -10.28 -8.00 -12.89
N MET A 82 -9.87 -6.84 -13.36
CA MET A 82 -9.38 -6.64 -14.72
C MET A 82 -7.86 -6.75 -14.71
N GLN A 83 -7.30 -7.61 -15.53
CA GLN A 83 -5.87 -7.63 -15.78
C GLN A 83 -5.51 -6.43 -16.65
N MET A 84 -4.47 -5.70 -16.27
CA MET A 84 -3.93 -4.61 -17.06
C MET A 84 -3.20 -5.16 -18.30
N PRO A 85 -2.89 -4.30 -19.30
CA PRO A 85 -2.09 -4.70 -20.44
C PRO A 85 -0.78 -5.39 -20.05
N ASP A 86 -0.22 -6.22 -20.94
CA ASP A 86 1.05 -6.93 -20.72
C ASP A 86 2.20 -5.97 -20.38
N SER A 87 2.19 -4.77 -20.95
CA SER A 87 3.02 -3.64 -20.51
C SER A 87 2.16 -2.72 -19.66
N TYR A 88 2.21 -2.90 -18.35
CA TYR A 88 1.33 -2.18 -17.41
C TYR A 88 1.77 -0.76 -17.08
N ASP A 89 3.06 -0.47 -17.27
CA ASP A 89 3.67 0.85 -17.09
C ASP A 89 4.51 1.25 -18.31
N ARG A 90 4.56 2.56 -18.59
CA ARG A 90 5.50 3.16 -19.53
C ARG A 90 6.38 4.18 -18.80
N PHE A 91 7.70 3.97 -18.84
CA PHE A 91 8.67 4.90 -18.30
C PHE A 91 9.19 5.82 -19.42
N CYS A 92 8.96 7.13 -19.30
CA CYS A 92 9.38 8.15 -20.24
C CYS A 92 10.43 9.05 -19.62
N LEU A 93 11.70 8.93 -20.06
CA LEU A 93 12.83 9.72 -19.59
C LEU A 93 13.47 10.46 -20.78
N PRO A 94 12.83 11.55 -21.30
CA PRO A 94 13.23 12.20 -22.55
C PRO A 94 14.67 12.72 -22.54
N LYS A 95 15.13 13.34 -21.44
CA LYS A 95 16.51 13.85 -21.33
C LYS A 95 17.58 12.75 -21.38
N LEU A 96 17.22 11.53 -21.00
CA LEU A 96 18.10 10.37 -21.07
C LEU A 96 17.93 9.58 -22.37
N GLY A 97 17.01 10.01 -23.25
CA GLY A 97 16.70 9.33 -24.51
C GLY A 97 16.12 7.93 -24.31
N VAL A 98 15.43 7.68 -23.19
CA VAL A 98 14.94 6.35 -22.84
C VAL A 98 13.41 6.36 -22.70
N THR A 99 12.76 5.45 -23.42
CA THR A 99 11.37 5.05 -23.19
C THR A 99 11.34 3.54 -23.01
N LEU A 100 10.63 3.07 -21.98
CA LEU A 100 10.53 1.65 -21.67
C LEU A 100 9.10 1.29 -21.31
N ASP A 101 8.48 0.42 -22.10
CA ASP A 101 7.25 -0.26 -21.72
C ASP A 101 7.61 -1.43 -20.80
N VAL A 102 7.14 -1.39 -19.55
CA VAL A 102 7.49 -2.35 -18.49
C VAL A 102 6.55 -3.55 -18.58
N PRO A 103 7.07 -4.72 -18.96
CA PRO A 103 6.23 -5.91 -19.07
C PRO A 103 6.01 -6.59 -17.73
N SER A 104 4.89 -7.28 -17.59
CA SER A 104 4.51 -8.07 -16.42
C SER A 104 5.26 -9.39 -16.25
N ASP A 105 6.20 -9.71 -17.16
CA ASP A 105 7.06 -10.89 -17.09
C ASP A 105 8.51 -10.50 -16.81
N ALA A 106 9.09 -11.06 -15.75
CA ALA A 106 10.46 -10.76 -15.31
C ALA A 106 11.53 -11.06 -16.37
N THR A 107 11.30 -12.08 -17.21
CA THR A 107 12.26 -12.47 -18.27
C THR A 107 12.23 -11.45 -19.39
N PHE A 108 11.05 -11.07 -19.86
CA PHE A 108 10.89 -10.05 -20.90
C PHE A 108 11.35 -8.67 -20.38
N TYR A 109 11.04 -8.32 -19.12
CA TYR A 109 11.53 -7.08 -18.52
C TYR A 109 13.06 -7.02 -18.53
N ARG A 110 13.72 -8.10 -18.08
CA ARG A 110 15.19 -8.17 -18.12
C ARG A 110 15.72 -8.07 -19.55
N GLN A 111 15.11 -8.77 -20.52
CA GLN A 111 15.54 -8.74 -21.92
C GLN A 111 15.46 -7.33 -22.52
N ARG A 112 14.37 -6.58 -22.26
CA ARG A 112 14.23 -5.19 -22.69
C ARG A 112 15.32 -4.29 -22.10
N LEU A 113 15.61 -4.43 -20.79
CA LEU A 113 16.69 -3.71 -20.12
C LEU A 113 18.08 -4.11 -20.68
N GLU A 114 18.32 -5.41 -20.94
CA GLU A 114 19.58 -5.90 -21.54
C GLU A 114 19.79 -5.37 -22.97
N ALA A 115 18.70 -5.15 -23.72
CA ALA A 115 18.76 -4.54 -25.06
C ALA A 115 19.11 -3.05 -24.99
N LEU A 116 18.51 -2.31 -24.07
CA LEU A 116 18.80 -0.89 -23.86
C LEU A 116 20.20 -0.66 -23.27
N PHE A 117 20.65 -1.54 -22.37
CA PHE A 117 21.93 -1.40 -21.64
C PHE A 117 22.80 -2.65 -21.77
N PRO A 118 23.32 -2.97 -22.96
CA PRO A 118 24.03 -4.25 -23.23
C PRO A 118 25.31 -4.42 -22.40
N LYS A 119 25.95 -3.30 -21.97
CA LYS A 119 27.13 -3.33 -21.11
C LYS A 119 26.83 -3.74 -19.66
N GLU A 120 25.57 -3.64 -19.23
CA GLU A 120 25.09 -3.95 -17.87
C GLU A 120 24.42 -5.33 -17.74
N LYS A 121 24.44 -6.15 -18.79
CA LYS A 121 23.76 -7.46 -18.85
C LYS A 121 24.05 -8.38 -17.64
N ARG A 122 25.32 -8.47 -17.18
CA ARG A 122 25.67 -9.28 -16.01
C ARG A 122 25.12 -8.68 -14.71
N ALA A 123 25.13 -7.35 -14.60
CA ALA A 123 24.60 -6.63 -13.45
C ALA A 123 23.08 -6.77 -13.36
N LEU A 124 22.37 -6.67 -14.49
CA LEU A 124 20.92 -6.87 -14.60
C LEU A 124 20.51 -8.28 -14.16
N LYS A 125 21.19 -9.32 -14.66
CA LYS A 125 20.94 -10.70 -14.21
C LYS A 125 21.08 -10.86 -12.69
N ARG A 126 22.08 -10.20 -12.10
CA ARG A 126 22.28 -10.22 -10.65
C ARG A 126 21.22 -9.41 -9.90
N TYR A 127 20.81 -8.27 -10.44
CA TYR A 127 19.77 -7.43 -9.88
C TYR A 127 18.45 -8.20 -9.73
N PHE A 128 17.93 -8.85 -10.75
CA PHE A 128 16.69 -9.63 -10.65
C PHE A 128 16.78 -10.76 -9.62
N LYS A 129 17.96 -11.41 -9.50
CA LYS A 129 18.19 -12.39 -8.43
C LYS A 129 18.18 -11.74 -7.03
N ASP A 130 18.78 -10.58 -6.87
CA ASP A 130 18.84 -9.85 -5.60
C ASP A 130 17.46 -9.27 -5.22
N VAL A 131 16.65 -8.82 -6.20
CA VAL A 131 15.23 -8.47 -6.01
C VAL A 131 14.45 -9.65 -5.43
N GLY A 132 14.54 -10.83 -6.03
CA GLY A 132 13.88 -12.03 -5.50
C GLY A 132 14.31 -12.38 -4.08
N ARG A 133 15.60 -12.23 -3.73
CA ARG A 133 16.09 -12.46 -2.36
C ARG A 133 15.54 -11.44 -1.34
N ALA A 134 15.51 -10.17 -1.70
CA ALA A 134 14.96 -9.13 -0.83
C ALA A 134 13.44 -9.27 -0.68
N TYR A 135 12.72 -9.64 -1.75
CA TYR A 135 11.30 -9.97 -1.70
C TYR A 135 11.04 -11.15 -0.74
N SER A 136 11.80 -12.23 -0.87
CA SER A 136 11.72 -13.40 0.03
C SER A 136 12.02 -13.03 1.49
N TRP A 137 12.93 -12.10 1.73
CA TRP A 137 13.22 -11.58 3.08
C TRP A 137 11.97 -10.99 3.74
N MET A 138 11.19 -10.19 3.00
CA MET A 138 9.94 -9.62 3.53
C MET A 138 8.85 -10.68 3.70
N THR A 139 8.74 -11.63 2.79
CA THR A 139 7.82 -12.77 2.92
C THR A 139 8.11 -13.57 4.19
N LEU A 140 9.40 -13.86 4.47
CA LEU A 140 9.82 -14.54 5.70
C LEU A 140 9.47 -13.71 6.95
N ASN A 141 9.49 -12.37 6.86
CA ASN A 141 9.06 -11.52 7.97
C ASN A 141 7.58 -11.74 8.34
N TYR A 142 6.69 -11.81 7.35
CA TYR A 142 5.27 -12.15 7.59
C TYR A 142 5.12 -13.55 8.17
N VAL A 143 5.79 -14.55 7.59
CA VAL A 143 5.71 -15.94 8.05
C VAL A 143 6.18 -16.05 9.50
N ARG A 144 7.32 -15.42 9.85
CA ARG A 144 7.86 -15.43 11.21
C ARG A 144 6.88 -14.92 12.26
N GLN A 145 6.03 -13.96 11.91
CA GLN A 145 5.06 -13.38 12.83
C GLN A 145 3.87 -14.30 13.13
N VAL A 146 3.55 -15.26 12.27
CA VAL A 146 2.33 -16.08 12.39
C VAL A 146 2.59 -17.53 12.77
N VAL A 147 3.85 -17.99 12.66
CA VAL A 147 4.24 -19.36 13.07
C VAL A 147 4.38 -19.48 14.58
N PRO A 148 4.33 -20.72 15.13
CA PRO A 148 4.60 -20.96 16.55
C PRO A 148 5.97 -20.43 16.99
N GLN A 149 6.06 -19.94 18.24
CA GLN A 149 7.28 -19.33 18.78
C GLN A 149 8.53 -20.23 18.69
N GLN A 150 8.34 -21.56 18.71
CA GLN A 150 9.42 -22.54 18.59
C GLN A 150 10.04 -22.56 17.17
N VAL A 151 9.27 -22.22 16.14
CA VAL A 151 9.70 -22.22 14.73
C VAL A 151 10.23 -20.84 14.29
N ALA A 152 9.72 -19.77 14.89
CA ALA A 152 10.07 -18.38 14.53
C ALA A 152 11.59 -18.09 14.51
N PRO A 153 12.44 -18.62 15.44
CA PRO A 153 13.88 -18.41 15.41
C PRO A 153 14.56 -19.01 14.19
N LEU A 154 14.11 -20.18 13.71
CA LEU A 154 14.68 -20.81 12.49
C LEU A 154 14.41 -19.97 11.24
N ILE A 155 13.18 -19.43 11.13
CA ILE A 155 12.82 -18.51 10.05
C ILE A 155 13.63 -17.21 10.17
N GLY A 156 13.84 -16.71 11.40
CA GLY A 156 14.67 -15.54 11.67
C GLY A 156 16.12 -15.74 11.20
N LEU A 157 16.69 -16.91 11.40
CA LEU A 157 18.05 -17.24 10.92
C LEU A 157 18.12 -17.23 9.37
N ALA A 158 17.14 -17.84 8.70
CA ALA A 158 17.05 -17.81 7.23
C ALA A 158 16.89 -16.38 6.70
N GLN A 159 16.07 -15.57 7.36
CA GLN A 159 15.87 -14.16 7.04
C GLN A 159 17.17 -13.36 7.21
N GLN A 160 17.94 -13.63 8.26
CA GLN A 160 19.19 -12.93 8.60
C GLN A 160 20.24 -12.99 7.50
N ALA A 161 20.29 -14.10 6.74
CA ALA A 161 21.21 -14.28 5.62
C ALA A 161 21.08 -13.20 4.52
N HIS A 162 19.94 -12.54 4.41
CA HIS A 162 19.66 -11.51 3.40
C HIS A 162 19.39 -10.13 3.99
N THR A 163 19.51 -9.94 5.31
CA THR A 163 19.23 -8.66 5.98
C THR A 163 20.10 -7.52 5.48
N SER A 164 21.41 -7.74 5.29
CA SER A 164 22.33 -6.72 4.77
C SER A 164 21.99 -6.29 3.33
N LEU A 165 21.45 -7.22 2.52
CA LEU A 165 20.95 -6.91 1.19
C LEU A 165 19.65 -6.12 1.27
N ALA A 166 18.70 -6.58 2.06
CA ALA A 166 17.36 -6.00 2.17
C ALA A 166 17.36 -4.60 2.81
N CYS A 167 18.19 -4.41 3.84
CA CYS A 167 18.20 -3.20 4.67
C CYS A 167 19.30 -2.18 4.32
N GLN A 168 20.01 -2.30 3.20
CA GLN A 168 20.83 -1.20 2.66
C GLN A 168 19.94 -0.19 1.93
N THR A 169 20.42 1.05 1.68
CA THR A 169 19.61 1.99 0.89
C THR A 169 19.57 1.59 -0.59
N THR A 170 18.45 1.91 -1.25
CA THR A 170 18.25 1.63 -2.68
C THR A 170 19.34 2.30 -3.52
N ALA A 171 19.63 3.58 -3.26
CA ALA A 171 20.70 4.30 -3.97
C ALA A 171 22.09 3.66 -3.79
N HIS A 172 22.41 3.20 -2.57
CA HIS A 172 23.68 2.51 -2.32
C HIS A 172 23.77 1.21 -3.13
N TYR A 173 22.68 0.41 -3.14
CA TYR A 173 22.62 -0.79 -3.94
C TYR A 173 22.81 -0.47 -5.44
N MET A 174 22.08 0.51 -5.97
CA MET A 174 22.13 0.89 -7.39
C MET A 174 23.53 1.36 -7.81
N LYS A 175 24.17 2.24 -7.01
CA LYS A 175 25.53 2.72 -7.28
C LYS A 175 26.57 1.60 -7.32
N ARG A 176 26.46 0.61 -6.44
CA ARG A 176 27.36 -0.56 -6.41
C ARG A 176 27.09 -1.56 -7.51
N ARG A 177 25.84 -1.66 -7.97
CA ARG A 177 25.41 -2.66 -8.96
C ARG A 177 25.65 -2.21 -10.39
N PHE A 178 25.32 -0.97 -10.72
CA PHE A 178 25.29 -0.44 -12.07
C PHE A 178 26.25 0.73 -12.26
N ARG A 179 26.95 0.72 -13.39
CA ARG A 179 27.87 1.81 -13.79
C ARG A 179 27.13 2.93 -14.49
N ASP A 180 26.14 2.56 -15.31
CA ASP A 180 25.35 3.49 -16.12
C ASP A 180 24.38 4.31 -15.26
N PRO A 181 24.49 5.66 -15.20
CA PRO A 181 23.59 6.49 -14.42
C PRO A 181 22.16 6.51 -14.98
N ALA A 182 21.97 6.44 -16.31
CA ALA A 182 20.66 6.42 -16.93
C ALA A 182 19.88 5.16 -16.53
N LEU A 183 20.56 4.00 -16.48
CA LEU A 183 19.95 2.76 -16.00
C LEU A 183 19.57 2.86 -14.51
N ARG A 184 20.39 3.50 -13.66
CA ARG A 184 20.03 3.68 -12.25
C ARG A 184 18.78 4.55 -12.11
N THR A 185 18.69 5.66 -12.82
CA THR A 185 17.51 6.53 -12.85
C THR A 185 16.29 5.77 -13.36
N LEU A 186 16.42 5.04 -14.47
CA LEU A 186 15.32 4.24 -15.04
C LEU A 186 14.78 3.22 -14.03
N LEU A 187 15.64 2.44 -13.39
CA LEU A 187 15.22 1.42 -12.42
C LEU A 187 14.60 2.00 -11.15
N THR A 188 14.87 3.25 -10.82
CA THR A 188 14.30 3.90 -9.63
C THR A 188 13.15 4.86 -9.97
N THR A 189 12.73 4.98 -11.22
CA THR A 189 11.67 5.91 -11.66
C THR A 189 10.38 5.74 -10.85
N HIS A 190 9.99 4.52 -10.54
CA HIS A 190 8.78 4.18 -9.77
C HIS A 190 8.95 4.22 -8.23
N TRP A 191 9.93 4.96 -7.71
CA TRP A 191 10.10 5.08 -6.24
C TRP A 191 8.86 5.68 -5.56
N GLY A 192 8.03 6.40 -6.29
CA GLY A 192 6.76 6.91 -5.82
C GLY A 192 5.81 5.82 -5.32
N ASP A 193 5.85 4.60 -5.85
CA ASP A 193 5.01 3.49 -5.40
C ASP A 193 5.29 3.05 -3.95
N TYR A 194 6.44 3.40 -3.39
CA TYR A 194 6.77 3.15 -1.99
C TYR A 194 7.06 4.43 -1.19
N GLY A 195 6.97 5.61 -1.82
CA GLY A 195 6.89 6.91 -1.18
C GLY A 195 8.14 7.38 -0.43
N VAL A 196 9.31 6.83 -0.72
CA VAL A 196 10.60 7.24 -0.12
C VAL A 196 11.67 7.22 -1.20
N GLU A 197 12.37 8.34 -1.38
CA GLU A 197 13.42 8.47 -2.37
C GLU A 197 14.54 7.42 -2.21
N PRO A 198 15.24 7.04 -3.28
CA PRO A 198 16.23 5.97 -3.27
C PRO A 198 17.37 6.14 -2.25
N GLU A 199 17.69 7.37 -1.88
CA GLU A 199 18.73 7.73 -0.92
C GLU A 199 18.37 7.29 0.51
N ARG A 200 17.08 7.28 0.85
CA ARG A 200 16.56 6.92 2.18
C ARG A 200 15.88 5.56 2.20
N SER A 201 15.25 5.14 1.10
CA SER A 201 14.50 3.89 1.06
C SER A 201 15.40 2.66 1.23
N ALA A 202 14.91 1.65 1.95
CA ALA A 202 15.54 0.35 2.01
C ALA A 202 15.39 -0.40 0.66
N PHE A 203 16.42 -1.15 0.24
CA PHE A 203 16.35 -1.91 -1.01
C PHE A 203 15.21 -2.93 -1.03
N VAL A 204 14.79 -3.44 0.12
CA VAL A 204 13.59 -4.31 0.21
C VAL A 204 12.33 -3.58 -0.23
N ALA A 205 12.18 -2.28 0.02
CA ALA A 205 11.02 -1.51 -0.44
C ALA A 205 10.96 -1.49 -1.97
N HIS A 206 12.08 -1.16 -2.61
CA HIS A 206 12.20 -1.21 -4.07
C HIS A 206 11.97 -2.63 -4.61
N ALA A 207 12.56 -3.64 -3.98
CA ALA A 207 12.43 -5.03 -4.42
C ALA A 207 10.98 -5.56 -4.29
N MET A 208 10.24 -5.11 -3.26
CA MET A 208 8.82 -5.46 -3.10
C MET A 208 7.99 -4.93 -4.26
N ILE A 209 8.20 -3.69 -4.69
CA ILE A 209 7.46 -3.11 -5.82
C ILE A 209 7.83 -3.80 -7.13
N VAL A 210 9.12 -3.98 -7.42
CA VAL A 210 9.54 -4.68 -8.64
C VAL A 210 8.99 -6.11 -8.68
N GLY A 211 9.04 -6.84 -7.55
CA GLY A 211 8.54 -8.21 -7.45
C GLY A 211 7.01 -8.31 -7.54
N HIS A 212 6.32 -7.29 -7.03
CA HIS A 212 4.87 -7.22 -6.95
C HIS A 212 4.16 -7.34 -8.31
N TYR A 213 4.74 -6.77 -9.36
CA TYR A 213 4.15 -6.74 -10.70
C TYR A 213 4.70 -7.80 -11.66
N MET A 214 5.61 -8.66 -11.22
CA MET A 214 6.21 -9.70 -12.08
C MET A 214 5.23 -10.78 -12.57
N ASN A 215 4.02 -10.85 -11.98
CA ASN A 215 2.95 -11.76 -12.38
C ASN A 215 1.70 -11.02 -12.88
N GLY A 216 1.89 -9.81 -13.39
CA GLY A 216 0.80 -8.95 -13.86
C GLY A 216 0.40 -7.85 -12.89
N ALA A 217 -0.24 -6.85 -13.45
CA ALA A 217 -0.93 -5.79 -12.72
C ALA A 217 -2.44 -5.93 -12.91
N TRP A 218 -3.20 -5.54 -11.92
CA TRP A 218 -4.66 -5.77 -11.85
C TRP A 218 -5.36 -4.51 -11.34
N PHE A 219 -6.63 -4.38 -11.69
CA PHE A 219 -7.50 -3.32 -11.19
C PHE A 219 -8.90 -3.88 -10.89
N PRO A 220 -9.57 -3.47 -9.78
CA PRO A 220 -10.92 -3.96 -9.49
C PRO A 220 -11.94 -3.33 -10.44
N ARG A 221 -12.80 -4.13 -11.05
CA ARG A 221 -13.90 -3.62 -11.87
C ARG A 221 -14.84 -2.78 -11.01
N GLY A 222 -15.21 -1.61 -11.51
CA GLY A 222 -16.02 -0.63 -10.79
C GLY A 222 -15.28 0.20 -9.75
N GLY A 223 -13.92 0.16 -9.76
CA GLY A 223 -13.05 0.99 -8.93
C GLY A 223 -12.74 0.40 -7.55
N SER A 224 -11.82 1.04 -6.83
CA SER A 224 -11.31 0.59 -5.53
C SER A 224 -12.37 0.53 -4.43
N GLY A 225 -13.39 1.40 -4.50
CA GLY A 225 -14.49 1.42 -3.55
C GLY A 225 -15.30 0.11 -3.47
N GLN A 226 -15.23 -0.73 -4.52
CA GLN A 226 -15.86 -2.05 -4.48
C GLN A 226 -15.22 -2.98 -3.46
N ILE A 227 -13.90 -2.87 -3.25
CA ILE A 227 -13.17 -3.68 -2.27
C ILE A 227 -13.73 -3.43 -0.87
N SER A 228 -13.73 -2.16 -0.43
CA SER A 228 -14.18 -1.79 0.91
C SER A 228 -15.66 -2.09 1.12
N ARG A 229 -16.52 -1.79 0.13
CA ARG A 229 -17.97 -2.06 0.19
C ARG A 229 -18.27 -3.55 0.40
N MET A 230 -17.64 -4.44 -0.39
CA MET A 230 -17.89 -5.89 -0.28
C MET A 230 -17.38 -6.45 1.04
N ILE A 231 -16.23 -5.97 1.55
CA ILE A 231 -15.72 -6.39 2.86
C ILE A 231 -16.63 -5.88 3.98
N GLU A 232 -17.17 -4.67 3.88
CA GLU A 232 -18.17 -4.15 4.81
C GLU A 232 -19.42 -5.04 4.85
N GLU A 233 -19.95 -5.42 3.69
CA GLU A 233 -21.09 -6.36 3.59
C GLU A 233 -20.76 -7.68 4.32
N LYS A 234 -19.55 -8.23 4.13
CA LYS A 234 -19.10 -9.44 4.82
C LYS A 234 -19.03 -9.28 6.34
N ILE A 235 -18.52 -8.16 6.83
CA ILE A 235 -18.42 -7.87 8.27
C ILE A 235 -19.83 -7.82 8.87
N ARG A 236 -20.75 -7.07 8.25
CA ARG A 236 -22.16 -6.92 8.71
C ARG A 236 -22.90 -8.25 8.67
N ALA A 237 -22.75 -9.05 7.61
CA ALA A 237 -23.36 -10.37 7.48
C ALA A 237 -22.89 -11.36 8.55
N ASN A 238 -21.75 -11.12 9.19
CA ASN A 238 -21.22 -11.93 10.29
C ASN A 238 -21.42 -11.28 11.68
N GLY A 239 -22.34 -10.32 11.81
CA GLY A 239 -22.70 -9.69 13.09
C GLY A 239 -21.75 -8.59 13.57
N GLY A 240 -20.83 -8.12 12.72
CA GLY A 240 -20.02 -6.94 12.97
C GLY A 240 -20.77 -5.65 12.62
N GLU A 241 -20.24 -4.53 13.08
CA GLU A 241 -20.79 -3.19 12.86
C GLU A 241 -19.70 -2.24 12.35
N ILE A 242 -20.05 -1.37 11.41
CA ILE A 242 -19.19 -0.27 10.95
C ILE A 242 -19.95 1.02 11.15
N ARG A 243 -19.37 1.92 11.93
CA ARG A 243 -19.87 3.28 12.16
C ARG A 243 -18.92 4.29 11.50
N VAL A 244 -19.48 5.17 10.71
CA VAL A 244 -18.76 6.28 10.05
C VAL A 244 -18.99 7.59 10.80
N SER A 245 -18.20 8.62 10.50
CA SER A 245 -18.19 9.89 11.21
C SER A 245 -17.91 9.72 12.72
N GLN A 246 -17.11 8.72 13.09
CA GLN A 246 -16.73 8.37 14.45
C GLN A 246 -15.22 8.56 14.62
N SER A 247 -14.83 9.69 15.17
CA SER A 247 -13.42 10.00 15.44
C SER A 247 -12.98 9.40 16.77
N VAL A 248 -12.02 8.48 16.74
CA VAL A 248 -11.40 7.97 17.96
C VAL A 248 -10.38 9.00 18.44
N GLU A 249 -10.58 9.51 19.68
CA GLU A 249 -9.73 10.53 20.28
C GLU A 249 -8.68 9.93 21.22
N GLU A 250 -9.00 8.80 21.86
CA GLU A 250 -8.12 8.18 22.84
C GLU A 250 -8.34 6.67 22.91
N ILE A 251 -7.24 5.93 23.12
CA ILE A 251 -7.27 4.51 23.50
C ILE A 251 -7.23 4.44 25.03
N LEU A 252 -8.29 3.92 25.64
CA LEU A 252 -8.42 3.80 27.08
C LEU A 252 -7.52 2.67 27.58
N VAL A 253 -6.62 3.00 28.51
CA VAL A 253 -5.68 2.05 29.11
C VAL A 253 -5.92 2.00 30.62
N GLU A 254 -6.30 0.83 31.12
CA GLU A 254 -6.50 0.55 32.55
C GLU A 254 -5.62 -0.63 32.98
N ASN A 255 -4.93 -0.51 34.10
CA ASN A 255 -4.00 -1.55 34.59
C ASN A 255 -3.03 -2.03 33.51
N ASP A 256 -2.44 -1.10 32.75
CA ASP A 256 -1.50 -1.33 31.65
C ASP A 256 -2.08 -2.09 30.45
N ARG A 257 -3.40 -2.23 30.33
CA ARG A 257 -4.08 -2.93 29.25
C ARG A 257 -5.04 -1.99 28.52
N ALA A 258 -5.09 -2.09 27.20
CA ALA A 258 -6.13 -1.44 26.42
C ALA A 258 -7.49 -2.12 26.67
N VAL A 259 -8.51 -1.29 26.99
CA VAL A 259 -9.84 -1.78 27.42
C VAL A 259 -10.97 -1.12 26.61
N GLY A 260 -10.69 -0.13 25.78
CA GLY A 260 -11.69 0.60 25.01
C GLY A 260 -11.12 1.80 24.28
N VAL A 261 -12.02 2.61 23.78
CA VAL A 261 -11.72 3.87 23.08
C VAL A 261 -12.70 4.96 23.50
N ARG A 262 -12.23 6.24 23.48
CA ARG A 262 -13.09 7.42 23.53
C ARG A 262 -13.33 7.90 22.12
N VAL A 263 -14.58 8.13 21.78
CA VAL A 263 -15.05 8.41 20.43
C VAL A 263 -15.83 9.70 20.40
N THR A 264 -15.60 10.53 19.40
CA THR A 264 -16.44 11.69 19.07
C THR A 264 -17.26 11.39 17.83
N ASP A 265 -18.58 11.31 17.99
CA ASP A 265 -19.53 11.23 16.88
C ASP A 265 -19.73 12.62 16.27
N THR A 266 -19.38 12.75 14.99
CA THR A 266 -19.51 13.99 14.22
C THR A 266 -20.61 13.92 13.16
N SER A 267 -21.48 12.90 13.20
CA SER A 267 -22.59 12.74 12.25
C SER A 267 -23.73 13.73 12.47
N GLY A 268 -23.89 14.23 13.69
CA GLY A 268 -24.92 15.18 14.08
C GLY A 268 -24.49 16.65 13.97
N ALA A 269 -25.43 17.57 14.21
CA ALA A 269 -25.18 19.02 14.22
C ALA A 269 -24.19 19.45 15.33
N GLN A 270 -24.13 18.70 16.42
CA GLN A 270 -23.15 18.90 17.49
C GLN A 270 -22.42 17.57 17.76
N PRO A 271 -21.10 17.60 17.91
CA PRO A 271 -20.33 16.42 18.24
C PRO A 271 -20.73 15.86 19.62
N VAL A 272 -20.84 14.52 19.71
CA VAL A 272 -21.13 13.81 20.96
C VAL A 272 -19.99 12.86 21.28
N THR A 273 -19.43 12.99 22.49
CA THR A 273 -18.33 12.11 22.94
C THR A 273 -18.87 11.00 23.84
N TYR A 274 -18.40 9.76 23.61
CA TYR A 274 -18.78 8.58 24.37
C TYR A 274 -17.61 7.57 24.44
N GLU A 275 -17.74 6.54 25.24
CA GLU A 275 -16.75 5.45 25.34
C GLU A 275 -17.35 4.13 24.85
N GLU A 276 -16.55 3.37 24.09
CA GLU A 276 -16.83 1.99 23.72
C GLU A 276 -15.75 1.07 24.31
N ARG A 277 -16.16 -0.08 24.84
CA ARG A 277 -15.26 -1.01 25.51
C ARG A 277 -15.23 -2.37 24.85
N ALA A 278 -14.01 -2.92 24.71
CA ALA A 278 -13.74 -4.26 24.23
C ALA A 278 -12.39 -4.78 24.76
N PRO A 279 -12.22 -6.10 24.91
CA PRO A 279 -10.96 -6.69 25.37
C PRO A 279 -9.83 -6.64 24.33
N ILE A 280 -10.16 -6.38 23.05
CA ILE A 280 -9.23 -6.30 21.93
C ILE A 280 -9.45 -4.97 21.23
N ILE A 281 -8.39 -4.17 21.13
CA ILE A 281 -8.35 -2.92 20.34
C ILE A 281 -7.35 -3.11 19.22
N VAL A 282 -7.77 -2.81 17.99
CA VAL A 282 -6.91 -2.89 16.79
C VAL A 282 -6.83 -1.50 16.17
N SER A 283 -5.64 -0.92 16.12
CA SER A 283 -5.45 0.39 15.51
C SER A 283 -4.96 0.27 14.07
N GLY A 284 -5.77 0.76 13.14
CA GLY A 284 -5.42 1.01 11.75
C GLY A 284 -5.20 2.50 11.43
N ALA A 285 -5.13 3.35 12.45
CA ALA A 285 -4.87 4.78 12.31
C ALA A 285 -3.42 5.12 11.92
N GLY A 286 -2.54 4.10 11.84
CA GLY A 286 -1.12 4.26 11.65
C GLY A 286 -0.35 4.30 12.98
N ALA A 287 0.93 3.95 12.91
CA ALA A 287 1.76 3.86 14.12
C ALA A 287 2.00 5.25 14.75
N SER A 288 2.25 6.28 13.93
CA SER A 288 2.44 7.65 14.41
C SER A 288 1.23 8.14 15.20
N GLU A 289 0.04 8.05 14.60
CA GLU A 289 -1.21 8.45 15.25
C GLU A 289 -1.47 7.63 16.52
N THR A 290 -1.29 6.32 16.47
CA THR A 290 -1.54 5.43 17.60
C THR A 290 -0.65 5.75 18.78
N TYR A 291 0.67 5.89 18.56
CA TYR A 291 1.61 6.09 19.65
C TYR A 291 1.71 7.55 20.10
N ASN A 292 1.63 8.52 19.19
CA ASN A 292 1.86 9.93 19.55
C ASN A 292 0.58 10.67 19.95
N ARG A 293 -0.60 10.26 19.44
CA ARG A 293 -1.87 10.95 19.72
C ARG A 293 -2.85 10.10 20.53
N LEU A 294 -3.14 8.86 20.10
CA LEU A 294 -4.21 8.06 20.70
C LEU A 294 -3.85 7.46 22.06
N LEU A 295 -2.58 7.15 22.31
CA LEU A 295 -2.12 6.58 23.59
C LEU A 295 -1.69 7.67 24.57
N PRO A 296 -1.97 7.49 25.89
CA PRO A 296 -1.49 8.40 26.92
C PRO A 296 0.03 8.61 26.87
N ALA A 297 0.47 9.89 26.87
CA ALA A 297 1.88 10.23 26.84
C ALA A 297 2.58 10.08 28.20
N GLN A 298 1.81 10.02 29.28
CA GLN A 298 2.29 10.01 30.66
C GLN A 298 2.06 8.65 31.34
N GLY A 299 2.50 8.53 32.57
CA GLY A 299 2.35 7.31 33.36
C GLY A 299 3.18 6.14 32.84
N ARG A 300 2.76 4.92 33.15
CA ARG A 300 3.45 3.70 32.74
C ARG A 300 3.36 3.44 31.23
N THR A 301 2.18 3.68 30.65
CA THR A 301 1.97 3.61 29.18
C THR A 301 2.94 4.52 28.44
N GLY A 302 3.07 5.77 28.86
CA GLY A 302 4.04 6.72 28.29
C GLY A 302 5.50 6.21 28.36
N LYS A 303 5.90 5.62 29.50
CA LYS A 303 7.24 5.04 29.69
C LYS A 303 7.48 3.85 28.74
N LEU A 304 6.50 2.94 28.62
CA LEU A 304 6.59 1.75 27.75
C LEU A 304 6.66 2.11 26.27
N THR A 305 5.96 3.15 25.86
CA THR A 305 5.88 3.56 24.44
C THR A 305 6.93 4.60 24.04
N LYS A 306 7.63 5.21 24.99
CA LYS A 306 8.66 6.23 24.74
C LYS A 306 9.72 5.82 23.70
N PRO A 307 10.34 4.62 23.74
CA PRO A 307 11.35 4.24 22.75
C PRO A 307 10.77 4.16 21.33
N ILE A 308 9.49 3.73 21.20
CA ILE A 308 8.79 3.65 19.92
C ILE A 308 8.52 5.06 19.39
N ARG A 309 7.98 5.95 20.20
CA ARG A 309 7.74 7.36 19.85
C ARG A 309 9.02 8.06 19.38
N GLU A 310 10.10 7.91 20.13
CA GLU A 310 11.41 8.46 19.73
C GLU A 310 11.93 7.87 18.43
N SER A 311 11.68 6.58 18.19
CA SER A 311 12.05 5.94 16.93
C SER A 311 11.23 6.46 15.75
N ILE A 312 9.92 6.65 15.92
CA ILE A 312 9.02 7.24 14.91
C ILE A 312 9.49 8.66 14.56
N VAL A 313 9.74 9.49 15.56
CA VAL A 313 10.23 10.87 15.35
C VAL A 313 11.55 10.90 14.58
N ARG A 314 12.51 10.02 14.93
CA ARG A 314 13.80 9.94 14.22
C ARG A 314 13.68 9.46 12.78
N MET A 315 12.72 8.61 12.46
CA MET A 315 12.49 8.15 11.10
C MET A 315 11.87 9.23 10.22
N GLY A 316 11.14 10.18 10.82
CA GLY A 316 10.41 11.21 10.11
C GLY A 316 9.16 10.64 9.42
N TYR A 317 8.73 11.32 8.37
CA TYR A 317 7.49 11.01 7.65
C TYR A 317 7.74 10.28 6.34
N GLY A 318 6.72 9.54 5.87
CA GLY A 318 6.68 8.93 4.56
C GLY A 318 6.35 9.92 3.45
N GLY A 319 6.18 9.43 2.23
CA GLY A 319 5.89 10.26 1.07
C GLY A 319 4.49 10.86 1.09
N THR A 320 4.40 12.04 0.49
CA THR A 320 3.16 12.74 0.18
C THR A 320 3.21 13.28 -1.26
N ALA A 321 2.07 13.72 -1.79
CA ALA A 321 1.98 14.19 -3.17
C ALA A 321 0.95 15.30 -3.37
N VAL A 322 1.10 15.99 -4.50
CA VAL A 322 0.01 16.70 -5.15
C VAL A 322 -0.63 15.74 -6.14
N ILE A 323 -1.96 15.63 -6.11
CA ILE A 323 -2.74 14.77 -7.01
C ILE A 323 -3.73 15.65 -7.77
N VAL A 324 -3.71 15.57 -9.10
CA VAL A 324 -4.67 16.25 -9.98
C VAL A 324 -5.63 15.21 -10.53
N TYR A 325 -6.88 15.30 -10.15
CA TYR A 325 -7.98 14.47 -10.63
C TYR A 325 -8.65 15.14 -11.82
N LEU A 326 -8.73 14.46 -12.95
CA LEU A 326 -9.20 15.01 -14.20
C LEU A 326 -10.38 14.23 -14.77
N ALA A 327 -11.43 14.94 -15.20
CA ALA A 327 -12.40 14.38 -16.12
C ALA A 327 -12.04 14.84 -17.54
N LEU A 328 -12.08 13.91 -18.47
CA LEU A 328 -11.73 14.13 -19.86
C LEU A 328 -12.98 14.00 -20.75
N ASP A 329 -13.01 14.69 -21.89
CA ASP A 329 -14.04 14.48 -22.92
C ASP A 329 -13.84 13.13 -23.64
N HIS A 330 -12.58 12.78 -23.86
CA HIS A 330 -12.14 11.53 -24.48
C HIS A 330 -10.71 11.20 -24.04
N TYR A 331 -10.29 9.96 -24.20
CA TYR A 331 -8.89 9.61 -24.03
C TYR A 331 -8.08 9.98 -25.27
N PRO A 332 -6.86 10.52 -25.13
CA PRO A 332 -5.92 10.65 -26.24
C PRO A 332 -5.67 9.31 -26.94
N GLU A 333 -5.29 9.37 -28.21
CA GLU A 333 -4.98 8.18 -28.99
C GLU A 333 -3.85 7.35 -28.36
N GLY A 334 -3.98 6.03 -28.38
CA GLY A 334 -2.98 5.08 -27.86
C GLY A 334 -3.03 4.85 -26.36
N ILE A 335 -4.02 5.38 -25.63
CA ILE A 335 -4.23 5.06 -24.21
C ILE A 335 -4.98 3.72 -24.10
N ASP A 336 -4.34 2.74 -23.49
CA ASP A 336 -4.85 1.37 -23.30
C ASP A 336 -5.12 1.00 -21.82
N GLY A 337 -4.93 1.97 -20.91
CA GLY A 337 -5.05 1.78 -19.46
C GLY A 337 -3.72 1.53 -18.74
N SER A 338 -2.59 1.40 -19.47
CA SER A 338 -1.25 1.41 -18.87
C SER A 338 -0.99 2.75 -18.19
N ASN A 339 -0.24 2.73 -17.08
CA ASN A 339 0.18 3.97 -16.44
C ASN A 339 1.42 4.54 -17.14
N ILE A 340 1.68 5.83 -16.91
CA ILE A 340 2.82 6.51 -17.50
C ILE A 340 3.62 7.21 -16.39
N TRP A 341 4.91 6.91 -16.32
CA TRP A 341 5.87 7.58 -15.46
C TRP A 341 6.70 8.54 -16.32
N ILE A 342 6.60 9.84 -16.06
CA ILE A 342 7.34 10.88 -16.77
C ILE A 342 8.43 11.40 -15.86
N ASN A 343 9.67 11.44 -16.34
CA ASN A 343 10.80 12.08 -15.68
C ASN A 343 11.61 12.87 -16.69
N GLU A 344 11.41 14.18 -16.74
CA GLU A 344 12.18 15.13 -17.56
C GLU A 344 13.48 15.57 -16.88
N GLY A 345 13.80 15.04 -15.68
CA GLY A 345 15.07 15.25 -15.02
C GLY A 345 16.19 14.36 -15.57
N ASP A 346 17.41 14.65 -15.15
CA ASP A 346 18.59 13.81 -15.42
C ASP A 346 18.90 12.83 -14.27
N GLY A 347 18.04 12.80 -13.24
CA GLY A 347 18.19 11.98 -12.04
C GLY A 347 19.12 12.59 -10.98
N SER A 348 19.56 13.83 -11.14
CA SER A 348 20.38 14.56 -10.16
C SER A 348 19.55 15.46 -9.22
N GLN A 349 18.28 15.71 -9.55
CA GLN A 349 17.41 16.62 -8.81
C GLN A 349 17.09 16.06 -7.42
N THR A 350 17.11 16.95 -6.43
CA THR A 350 16.65 16.63 -5.07
C THR A 350 15.12 16.72 -4.97
N PRO A 351 14.48 16.05 -4.00
CA PRO A 351 13.05 16.21 -3.74
C PRO A 351 12.63 17.67 -3.54
N ALA A 352 13.42 18.46 -2.81
CA ALA A 352 13.18 19.88 -2.62
C ALA A 352 13.16 20.67 -3.94
N ALA A 353 14.12 20.41 -4.85
CA ALA A 353 14.18 21.06 -6.15
C ALA A 353 12.99 20.67 -7.03
N LEU A 354 12.58 19.40 -7.03
CA LEU A 354 11.39 18.92 -7.75
C LEU A 354 10.11 19.55 -7.22
N THR A 355 10.00 19.69 -5.89
CA THR A 355 8.86 20.35 -5.23
C THR A 355 8.79 21.83 -5.60
N ALA A 356 9.92 22.57 -5.54
CA ALA A 356 9.97 23.97 -5.91
C ALA A 356 9.57 24.18 -7.37
N ALA A 357 10.11 23.37 -8.29
CA ALA A 357 9.75 23.43 -9.71
C ALA A 357 8.25 23.19 -9.97
N LEU A 358 7.63 22.24 -9.25
CA LEU A 358 6.19 22.01 -9.33
C LEU A 358 5.40 23.23 -8.83
N MET A 359 5.78 23.82 -7.69
CA MET A 359 5.10 25.00 -7.13
C MET A 359 5.20 26.23 -8.06
N GLU A 360 6.26 26.32 -8.86
CA GLU A 360 6.44 27.34 -9.90
C GLU A 360 5.70 27.00 -11.21
N GLY A 361 4.96 25.88 -11.27
CA GLY A 361 4.24 25.44 -12.48
C GLY A 361 5.13 24.79 -13.55
N ASN A 362 6.34 24.37 -13.18
CA ASN A 362 7.31 23.75 -14.09
C ASN A 362 7.74 22.34 -13.59
N PRO A 363 6.79 21.40 -13.39
CA PRO A 363 7.08 20.07 -12.89
C PRO A 363 7.98 19.29 -13.86
N GLN A 364 8.84 18.44 -13.28
CA GLN A 364 9.75 17.58 -14.04
C GLN A 364 9.40 16.09 -13.92
N THR A 365 8.52 15.73 -12.98
CA THR A 365 8.12 14.34 -12.76
C THR A 365 6.62 14.24 -12.57
N ALA A 366 6.03 13.19 -13.15
CA ALA A 366 4.63 12.85 -12.96
C ALA A 366 4.41 11.34 -13.12
N PHE A 367 3.47 10.81 -12.34
CA PHE A 367 2.83 9.53 -12.60
C PHE A 367 1.42 9.81 -13.10
N VAL A 368 1.01 9.14 -14.19
CA VAL A 368 -0.31 9.31 -14.81
C VAL A 368 -1.03 7.98 -14.84
N SER A 369 -2.27 7.99 -14.39
CA SER A 369 -3.16 6.81 -14.32
C SER A 369 -4.49 7.13 -15.00
N PHE A 370 -5.15 6.10 -15.55
CA PHE A 370 -6.43 6.21 -16.26
C PHE A 370 -7.48 5.28 -15.62
N PRO A 371 -8.03 5.65 -14.44
CA PRO A 371 -8.89 4.76 -13.66
C PRO A 371 -10.18 4.38 -14.39
N GLY A 372 -10.78 5.27 -15.18
CA GLY A 372 -12.02 4.98 -15.90
C GLY A 372 -11.89 3.78 -16.84
N ILE A 373 -10.81 3.68 -17.63
CA ILE A 373 -10.55 2.51 -18.49
C ILE A 373 -10.42 1.25 -17.64
N LYS A 374 -9.61 1.31 -16.58
CA LYS A 374 -9.31 0.18 -15.72
C LYS A 374 -10.54 -0.30 -14.94
N ALA A 375 -11.39 0.60 -14.51
CA ALA A 375 -12.64 0.27 -13.81
C ALA A 375 -13.74 -0.24 -14.75
N GLY A 376 -13.63 0.01 -16.06
CA GLY A 376 -14.69 -0.21 -17.04
C GLY A 376 -15.79 0.85 -16.92
N ASP A 377 -15.45 2.08 -16.52
CA ASP A 377 -16.38 3.22 -16.46
C ASP A 377 -16.57 3.83 -17.84
N GLN A 378 -17.76 4.42 -18.06
CA GLN A 378 -18.09 5.15 -19.29
C GLN A 378 -17.44 6.55 -19.34
N HIS A 379 -17.05 7.09 -18.19
CA HIS A 379 -16.43 8.42 -18.10
C HIS A 379 -14.91 8.30 -18.23
N ALA A 380 -14.36 9.11 -19.14
CA ALA A 380 -12.94 9.23 -19.28
C ALA A 380 -12.37 10.04 -18.11
N THR A 381 -11.48 9.42 -17.32
CA THR A 381 -10.83 10.04 -16.18
C THR A 381 -9.32 9.78 -16.19
N ALA A 382 -8.56 10.75 -15.68
CA ALA A 382 -7.13 10.60 -15.45
C ALA A 382 -6.77 11.14 -14.05
N GLU A 383 -5.66 10.66 -13.53
CA GLU A 383 -5.04 11.12 -12.29
C GLU A 383 -3.57 11.39 -12.55
N ILE A 384 -3.09 12.58 -12.17
CA ILE A 384 -1.68 12.94 -12.26
C ILE A 384 -1.16 13.09 -10.83
N VAL A 385 -0.14 12.33 -10.47
CA VAL A 385 0.49 12.35 -9.14
C VAL A 385 1.91 12.87 -9.26
N SER A 386 2.26 13.86 -8.45
CA SER A 386 3.63 14.36 -8.32
C SER A 386 4.02 14.38 -6.85
N PHE A 387 5.10 13.68 -6.50
CA PHE A 387 5.58 13.58 -5.12
C PHE A 387 6.25 14.88 -4.71
N VAL A 388 5.98 15.31 -3.46
CA VAL A 388 6.42 16.60 -2.92
C VAL A 388 6.93 16.47 -1.48
N GLU A 389 7.71 17.44 -1.04
CA GLU A 389 8.01 17.63 0.38
C GLU A 389 6.85 18.36 1.07
N ALA A 390 6.28 17.74 2.11
CA ALA A 390 5.13 18.30 2.83
C ALA A 390 5.42 19.69 3.41
N GLY A 391 6.65 19.94 3.86
CA GLY A 391 7.09 21.21 4.41
C GLY A 391 6.88 22.42 3.50
N ALA A 392 6.78 22.23 2.19
CA ALA A 392 6.48 23.30 1.25
C ALA A 392 5.07 23.90 1.42
N PHE A 393 4.18 23.22 2.14
CA PHE A 393 2.80 23.65 2.39
C PHE A 393 2.57 24.21 3.83
N HIS A 394 3.62 24.38 4.64
CA HIS A 394 3.52 24.85 6.03
C HIS A 394 2.81 26.20 6.18
N THR A 395 2.93 27.10 5.21
CA THR A 395 2.26 28.41 5.24
C THR A 395 0.75 28.30 5.45
N TRP A 396 0.14 27.19 5.03
CA TRP A 396 -1.32 26.98 5.08
C TRP A 396 -1.75 25.90 6.08
N GLU A 397 -0.85 25.34 6.92
CA GLU A 397 -1.19 24.21 7.79
C GLU A 397 -2.24 24.56 8.84
N ASP A 398 -2.19 25.77 9.40
CA ASP A 398 -3.14 26.26 10.39
C ASP A 398 -4.46 26.78 9.80
N THR A 399 -4.65 26.69 8.47
CA THR A 399 -5.85 27.18 7.79
C THR A 399 -6.91 26.07 7.66
N THR A 400 -8.18 26.49 7.57
CA THR A 400 -9.30 25.56 7.44
C THR A 400 -9.50 25.13 5.99
N LYS A 401 -9.80 23.86 5.75
CA LYS A 401 -10.16 23.35 4.41
C LYS A 401 -11.36 24.14 3.86
N GLY A 402 -11.23 24.63 2.61
CA GLY A 402 -12.22 25.45 1.93
C GLY A 402 -12.08 26.95 2.18
N ASP A 403 -11.18 27.35 3.07
CA ASP A 403 -10.88 28.76 3.40
C ASP A 403 -9.37 28.94 3.68
N ARG A 404 -8.53 28.57 2.71
CA ARG A 404 -7.05 28.66 2.79
C ARG A 404 -6.48 29.92 2.12
N GLY A 405 -7.34 30.74 1.52
CA GLY A 405 -6.95 31.99 0.83
C GLY A 405 -6.70 31.81 -0.68
N SER A 406 -6.76 32.93 -1.39
CA SER A 406 -6.63 32.99 -2.86
C SER A 406 -5.25 32.60 -3.37
N ASP A 407 -4.21 32.82 -2.59
CA ASP A 407 -2.83 32.43 -2.89
C ASP A 407 -2.66 30.89 -2.93
N TYR A 408 -3.35 30.20 -2.02
CA TYR A 408 -3.39 28.73 -2.03
C TYR A 408 -4.16 28.19 -3.24
N ASP A 409 -5.27 28.80 -3.62
CA ASP A 409 -6.04 28.40 -4.79
C ASP A 409 -5.25 28.67 -6.09
N LEU A 410 -4.55 29.81 -6.16
CA LEU A 410 -3.65 30.11 -7.26
C LEU A 410 -2.50 29.10 -7.36
N LEU A 411 -1.89 28.72 -6.23
CA LEU A 411 -0.85 27.68 -6.20
C LEU A 411 -1.37 26.35 -6.75
N LYS A 412 -2.55 25.91 -6.31
CA LYS A 412 -3.18 24.67 -6.82
C LYS A 412 -3.37 24.71 -8.33
N SER A 413 -3.91 25.80 -8.85
CA SER A 413 -4.10 25.99 -10.30
C SER A 413 -2.77 26.01 -11.05
N THR A 414 -1.76 26.69 -10.53
CA THR A 414 -0.41 26.73 -11.13
C THR A 414 0.21 25.33 -11.23
N MET A 415 0.14 24.54 -10.16
CA MET A 415 0.64 23.17 -10.14
C MET A 415 -0.15 22.26 -11.11
N ALA A 416 -1.48 22.37 -11.15
CA ALA A 416 -2.33 21.57 -12.02
C ALA A 416 -2.03 21.86 -13.50
N HIS A 417 -2.01 23.12 -13.90
CA HIS A 417 -1.70 23.51 -15.27
C HIS A 417 -0.29 23.08 -15.69
N GLY A 418 0.70 23.21 -14.80
CA GLY A 418 2.05 22.71 -15.04
C GLY A 418 2.10 21.20 -15.27
N LEU A 419 1.39 20.43 -14.46
CA LEU A 419 1.31 18.97 -14.58
C LEU A 419 0.57 18.54 -15.85
N ILE A 420 -0.55 19.19 -16.19
CA ILE A 420 -1.28 18.93 -17.43
C ILE A 420 -0.37 19.22 -18.64
N ALA A 421 0.37 20.33 -18.62
CA ALA A 421 1.31 20.68 -19.69
C ALA A 421 2.47 19.68 -19.80
N LEU A 422 2.98 19.14 -18.67
CA LEU A 422 3.99 18.08 -18.67
C LEU A 422 3.46 16.81 -19.35
N VAL A 423 2.23 16.40 -19.02
CA VAL A 423 1.59 15.22 -19.62
C VAL A 423 1.33 15.44 -21.11
N ASP A 424 0.87 16.64 -21.51
CA ASP A 424 0.58 16.98 -22.91
C ASP A 424 1.84 16.90 -23.81
N ARG A 425 3.03 17.20 -23.26
CA ARG A 425 4.30 16.98 -24.00
C ARG A 425 4.58 15.51 -24.29
N THR A 426 4.11 14.61 -23.44
CA THR A 426 4.28 13.16 -23.59
C THR A 426 3.13 12.53 -24.38
N LEU A 427 1.93 13.06 -24.22
CA LEU A 427 0.68 12.63 -24.86
C LEU A 427 0.02 13.84 -25.55
N PRO A 428 0.41 14.17 -26.78
CA PRO A 428 -0.12 15.34 -27.49
C PRO A 428 -1.65 15.33 -27.57
N GLY A 429 -2.28 16.45 -27.23
CA GLY A 429 -3.74 16.61 -27.18
C GLY A 429 -4.38 16.28 -25.84
N PHE A 430 -3.61 15.83 -24.85
CA PHE A 430 -4.12 15.53 -23.51
C PHE A 430 -4.76 16.77 -22.86
N ALA A 431 -4.08 17.92 -22.92
CA ALA A 431 -4.58 19.16 -22.32
C ALA A 431 -5.93 19.60 -22.92
N HIS A 432 -6.16 19.39 -24.22
CA HIS A 432 -7.41 19.73 -24.89
C HIS A 432 -8.59 18.82 -24.49
N SER A 433 -8.31 17.62 -24.00
CA SER A 433 -9.36 16.70 -23.56
C SER A 433 -9.85 16.98 -22.12
N VAL A 434 -9.16 17.82 -21.35
CA VAL A 434 -9.51 18.13 -19.97
C VAL A 434 -10.72 19.04 -19.89
N ARG A 435 -11.80 18.59 -19.23
CA ARG A 435 -13.02 19.38 -18.99
C ARG A 435 -13.25 19.76 -17.53
N TYR A 436 -12.60 19.06 -16.59
CA TYR A 436 -12.71 19.32 -15.16
C TYR A 436 -11.41 18.92 -14.48
N GLU A 437 -11.01 19.69 -13.47
CA GLU A 437 -9.87 19.41 -12.62
C GLU A 437 -10.20 19.61 -11.13
N GLU A 438 -9.65 18.77 -10.26
CA GLU A 438 -9.65 18.94 -8.82
C GLU A 438 -8.27 18.59 -8.28
N VAL A 439 -7.73 19.41 -7.37
CA VAL A 439 -6.37 19.25 -6.85
C VAL A 439 -6.39 18.91 -5.38
N ALA A 440 -5.79 17.78 -5.01
CA ALA A 440 -5.46 17.42 -3.64
C ALA A 440 -3.97 17.74 -3.38
N THR A 441 -3.69 18.27 -2.20
CA THR A 441 -2.34 18.58 -1.70
C THR A 441 -2.07 17.77 -0.43
N PRO A 442 -0.85 17.80 0.13
CA PRO A 442 -0.58 17.21 1.46
C PRO A 442 -1.59 17.61 2.53
N LEU A 443 -2.04 18.88 2.54
CA LEU A 443 -3.05 19.37 3.49
C LEU A 443 -4.45 18.77 3.25
N THR A 444 -4.78 18.41 2.01
CA THR A 444 -6.03 17.70 1.70
C THR A 444 -5.95 16.27 2.24
N ILE A 445 -4.84 15.59 2.02
CA ILE A 445 -4.60 14.22 2.47
C ILE A 445 -4.64 14.16 4.02
N GLU A 446 -3.93 15.05 4.69
CA GLU A 446 -3.92 15.15 6.16
C GLU A 446 -5.31 15.37 6.75
N HIS A 447 -6.09 16.29 6.15
CA HIS A 447 -7.45 16.56 6.58
C HIS A 447 -8.32 15.29 6.61
N TYR A 448 -8.25 14.46 5.57
CA TYR A 448 -9.08 13.27 5.45
C TYR A 448 -8.53 12.05 6.18
N THR A 449 -7.21 11.90 6.28
CA THR A 449 -6.59 10.72 6.86
C THR A 449 -6.13 10.89 8.31
N SER A 450 -5.96 12.12 8.78
CA SER A 450 -5.24 12.47 10.03
C SER A 450 -3.77 12.03 10.04
N HIS A 451 -3.21 11.63 8.91
CA HIS A 451 -1.79 11.32 8.84
C HIS A 451 -0.99 12.61 8.77
N SER A 452 -0.13 12.80 9.75
CA SER A 452 0.73 13.99 9.85
C SER A 452 1.47 14.27 8.55
N GLN A 453 1.48 15.53 8.12
CA GLN A 453 2.07 16.00 6.87
C GLN A 453 1.46 15.36 5.61
N GLY A 454 0.26 14.82 5.68
CA GLY A 454 -0.41 14.18 4.56
C GLY A 454 0.31 12.93 4.02
N CYS A 455 1.12 12.26 4.85
CA CYS A 455 1.82 11.06 4.39
C CYS A 455 0.83 9.90 4.23
N PHE A 456 0.76 9.34 3.01
CA PHE A 456 -0.19 8.25 2.71
C PHE A 456 0.43 6.85 2.73
N TYR A 457 1.76 6.75 2.88
CA TYR A 457 2.45 5.45 3.01
C TYR A 457 2.84 5.09 4.46
N GLY A 458 2.33 5.83 5.47
CA GLY A 458 2.65 5.61 6.88
C GLY A 458 4.12 5.89 7.20
N LEU A 459 4.71 5.07 8.08
CA LEU A 459 6.13 5.18 8.42
C LEU A 459 7.02 4.97 7.19
N PRO A 460 8.06 5.78 6.98
CA PRO A 460 8.91 5.70 5.81
C PRO A 460 9.64 4.35 5.73
N LEU A 461 9.71 3.76 4.55
CA LEU A 461 10.32 2.46 4.27
C LEU A 461 11.85 2.54 4.25
N THR A 462 12.44 3.04 5.32
CA THR A 462 13.89 3.17 5.50
C THR A 462 14.51 1.90 6.07
N PRO A 463 15.82 1.68 5.94
CA PRO A 463 16.53 0.60 6.62
C PRO A 463 16.24 0.54 8.13
N GLN A 464 16.13 1.72 8.78
CA GLN A 464 15.84 1.83 10.20
C GLN A 464 14.48 1.25 10.58
N ARG A 465 13.42 1.46 9.78
CA ARG A 465 12.09 0.88 10.04
C ARG A 465 12.16 -0.64 10.18
N PHE A 466 12.85 -1.29 9.25
CA PHE A 466 12.94 -2.76 9.22
C PHE A 466 13.85 -3.33 10.31
N THR A 467 14.88 -2.59 10.73
CA THR A 467 15.82 -3.03 11.79
C THR A 467 15.33 -2.70 13.20
N ALA A 468 14.46 -1.70 13.37
CA ALA A 468 13.88 -1.32 14.66
C ALA A 468 12.71 -2.22 15.12
N GLY A 469 12.30 -3.21 14.32
CA GLY A 469 11.20 -4.13 14.67
C GLY A 469 9.81 -3.48 14.68
N LEU A 470 9.62 -2.38 13.95
CA LEU A 470 8.35 -1.64 13.90
C LEU A 470 7.36 -2.17 12.84
N THR A 471 7.66 -3.28 12.19
CA THR A 471 6.79 -3.94 11.20
C THR A 471 6.09 -5.15 11.82
N THR A 472 5.33 -4.94 12.89
CA THR A 472 4.61 -6.00 13.63
C THR A 472 3.25 -5.51 14.12
N PRO A 473 2.23 -6.38 14.17
CA PRO A 473 0.95 -6.08 14.81
C PRO A 473 1.04 -5.88 16.32
N GLU A 474 2.02 -6.47 16.98
CA GLU A 474 2.12 -6.44 18.44
C GLU A 474 2.59 -5.09 18.96
N THR A 475 1.98 -4.66 20.06
CA THR A 475 2.37 -3.47 20.79
C THR A 475 2.82 -3.84 22.22
N PRO A 476 3.55 -2.98 22.92
CA PRO A 476 3.90 -3.21 24.32
C PRO A 476 2.70 -3.08 25.28
N ILE A 477 1.51 -2.70 24.78
CA ILE A 477 0.29 -2.56 25.58
C ILE A 477 -0.60 -3.78 25.34
N PRO A 478 -0.78 -4.65 26.35
CA PRO A 478 -1.66 -5.81 26.23
C PRO A 478 -3.07 -5.41 25.78
N GLY A 479 -3.66 -6.19 24.88
CA GLY A 479 -4.98 -5.91 24.32
C GLY A 479 -4.99 -4.92 23.15
N LEU A 480 -3.87 -4.24 22.86
CA LEU A 480 -3.72 -3.35 21.71
C LEU A 480 -2.88 -4.01 20.63
N PHE A 481 -3.38 -3.96 19.39
CA PHE A 481 -2.69 -4.42 18.19
C PHE A 481 -2.68 -3.32 17.13
N LEU A 482 -1.65 -3.30 16.29
CA LEU A 482 -1.63 -2.51 15.05
C LEU A 482 -2.12 -3.35 13.88
N THR A 483 -2.60 -2.67 12.84
CA THR A 483 -2.92 -3.26 11.54
C THR A 483 -2.59 -2.27 10.41
N GLY A 484 -2.72 -2.72 9.16
CA GLY A 484 -2.48 -1.87 8.00
C GLY A 484 -0.99 -1.67 7.69
N GLN A 485 -0.71 -0.62 6.93
CA GLN A 485 0.61 -0.40 6.32
C GLN A 485 1.77 -0.33 7.32
N ASP A 486 1.55 0.15 8.53
CA ASP A 486 2.61 0.29 9.54
C ASP A 486 2.89 -1.02 10.29
N ALA A 487 1.93 -1.94 10.34
CA ALA A 487 2.15 -3.28 10.88
C ALA A 487 2.81 -4.24 9.86
N GLY A 488 2.96 -3.81 8.59
CA GLY A 488 3.55 -4.60 7.53
C GLY A 488 4.21 -3.73 6.45
N PHE A 489 3.60 -3.70 5.27
CA PHE A 489 4.05 -2.96 4.11
C PHE A 489 2.89 -2.10 3.55
N PRO A 490 3.16 -0.93 2.93
CA PRO A 490 2.12 -0.10 2.32
C PRO A 490 1.51 -0.73 1.05
N GLY A 491 0.50 -0.04 0.52
CA GLY A 491 -0.29 -0.48 -0.62
C GLY A 491 -1.35 -1.51 -0.22
N ILE A 492 -2.25 -1.82 -1.17
CA ILE A 492 -3.40 -2.72 -0.94
C ILE A 492 -2.94 -4.08 -0.42
N VAL A 493 -1.99 -4.72 -1.11
CA VAL A 493 -1.50 -6.06 -0.76
C VAL A 493 -0.75 -6.03 0.57
N GLY A 494 0.15 -5.06 0.77
CA GLY A 494 0.90 -4.94 2.01
C GLY A 494 0.02 -4.76 3.23
N ALA A 495 -0.98 -3.87 3.14
CA ALA A 495 -1.94 -3.62 4.21
C ALA A 495 -2.91 -4.80 4.43
N THR A 496 -3.34 -5.49 3.35
CA THR A 496 -4.12 -6.74 3.44
C THR A 496 -3.35 -7.84 4.17
N MET A 497 -2.07 -8.04 3.81
CA MET A 497 -1.20 -9.02 4.47
C MET A 497 -0.95 -8.67 5.94
N ALA A 498 -0.81 -7.38 6.27
CA ALA A 498 -0.73 -6.93 7.66
C ALA A 498 -2.04 -7.20 8.42
N GLY A 499 -3.20 -6.94 7.81
CA GLY A 499 -4.50 -7.26 8.39
C GLY A 499 -4.69 -8.75 8.66
N TRP A 500 -4.27 -9.60 7.72
CA TRP A 500 -4.25 -11.05 7.92
C TRP A 500 -3.29 -11.45 9.06
N THR A 501 -2.09 -10.88 9.11
CA THR A 501 -1.13 -11.14 10.19
C THR A 501 -1.70 -10.73 11.55
N SER A 502 -2.34 -9.56 11.62
CA SER A 502 -2.99 -9.05 12.85
C SER A 502 -4.08 -10.00 13.34
N ALA A 503 -4.97 -10.45 12.45
CA ALA A 503 -6.01 -11.42 12.80
C ALA A 503 -5.41 -12.75 13.29
N CYS A 504 -4.37 -13.26 12.63
CA CYS A 504 -3.66 -14.47 13.06
C CYS A 504 -3.03 -14.31 14.45
N ARG A 505 -2.40 -13.16 14.75
CA ARG A 505 -1.79 -12.88 16.05
C ARG A 505 -2.84 -12.76 17.15
N ILE A 506 -3.95 -12.09 16.91
CA ILE A 506 -5.06 -11.93 17.84
C ILE A 506 -5.67 -13.30 18.19
N LEU A 507 -5.85 -14.17 17.20
CA LEU A 507 -6.50 -15.48 17.39
C LEU A 507 -5.54 -16.59 17.82
N GLY A 508 -4.23 -16.35 17.71
CA GLY A 508 -3.19 -17.32 18.04
C GLY A 508 -3.11 -18.51 17.07
N PRO A 509 -2.35 -19.57 17.40
CA PRO A 509 -2.06 -20.68 16.49
C PRO A 509 -3.30 -21.43 15.97
N LYS A 510 -4.33 -21.59 16.79
CA LYS A 510 -5.60 -22.22 16.36
C LYS A 510 -6.32 -21.35 15.34
N GLY A 511 -6.39 -20.03 15.59
CA GLY A 511 -7.00 -19.08 14.66
C GLY A 511 -6.25 -18.99 13.34
N TYR A 512 -4.92 -19.05 13.35
CA TYR A 512 -4.11 -19.17 12.15
C TYR A 512 -4.52 -20.34 11.25
N LEU A 513 -4.70 -21.53 11.85
CA LEU A 513 -5.14 -22.71 11.11
C LEU A 513 -6.56 -22.55 10.56
N GLN A 514 -7.49 -22.03 11.37
CA GLN A 514 -8.87 -21.77 10.95
C GLN A 514 -8.94 -20.77 9.79
N ILE A 515 -8.20 -19.67 9.88
CA ILE A 515 -8.14 -18.67 8.79
C ILE A 515 -7.64 -19.36 7.51
N ASN A 516 -6.54 -20.11 7.58
CA ASN A 516 -5.99 -20.76 6.39
C ASN A 516 -6.93 -21.78 5.75
N GLN A 517 -7.64 -22.58 6.57
CA GLN A 517 -8.67 -23.51 6.08
C GLN A 517 -9.80 -22.77 5.39
N SER A 518 -10.30 -21.67 5.98
CA SER A 518 -11.37 -20.87 5.39
C SER A 518 -10.96 -20.24 4.05
N LEU A 519 -9.72 -19.74 3.96
CA LEU A 519 -9.20 -19.16 2.71
C LEU A 519 -9.04 -20.23 1.62
N SER A 520 -8.61 -21.44 1.97
CA SER A 520 -8.46 -22.55 1.01
C SER A 520 -9.81 -23.05 0.50
N ALA A 521 -10.83 -23.14 1.38
CA ALA A 521 -12.18 -23.53 0.99
C ALA A 521 -12.83 -22.52 0.01
N ALA A 522 -12.63 -21.22 0.24
CA ALA A 522 -13.14 -20.17 -0.66
C ALA A 522 -12.50 -20.23 -2.05
N SER A 523 -11.21 -20.62 -2.14
CA SER A 523 -10.50 -20.71 -3.43
C SER A 523 -10.94 -21.90 -4.29
N THR A 524 -11.50 -22.96 -3.68
CA THR A 524 -12.04 -24.14 -4.39
C THR A 524 -13.45 -23.92 -4.90
N SER A 525 -14.30 -23.21 -4.14
CA SER A 525 -15.69 -22.93 -4.55
C SER A 525 -15.82 -21.95 -5.72
N GLY A 526 -14.80 -21.12 -5.95
CA GLY A 526 -14.76 -20.20 -7.11
C GLY A 526 -14.31 -20.86 -8.44
N ARG A 527 -13.83 -22.10 -8.41
CA ARG A 527 -13.33 -22.81 -9.61
C ARG A 527 -14.40 -23.53 -10.42
N GLU A 528 -15.61 -23.69 -9.91
CA GLU A 528 -16.68 -24.43 -10.64
C GLU A 528 -17.30 -23.66 -11.83
N THR A 529 -16.85 -22.47 -12.16
CA THR A 529 -17.45 -21.65 -13.23
C THR A 529 -16.53 -21.21 -14.38
N SER A 530 -15.26 -21.71 -14.52
CA SER A 530 -14.47 -21.41 -15.73
C SER A 530 -13.28 -22.34 -15.93
N ASP A 531 -13.28 -23.04 -17.07
CA ASP A 531 -12.22 -23.66 -17.87
C ASP A 531 -11.40 -24.86 -17.36
N PRO A 532 -11.00 -25.79 -18.28
CA PRO A 532 -10.50 -27.13 -17.93
C PRO A 532 -9.01 -27.16 -17.55
N GLU A 533 -8.68 -28.10 -16.66
CA GLU A 533 -7.35 -28.35 -16.09
C GLU A 533 -6.29 -28.85 -17.11
N PRO A 534 -5.01 -28.53 -16.85
CA PRO A 534 -3.91 -29.37 -17.29
C PRO A 534 -3.49 -30.37 -16.19
N THR A 535 -3.48 -31.64 -16.53
CA THR A 535 -3.04 -32.77 -15.72
C THR A 535 -1.58 -32.66 -15.27
N GLN A 536 -1.30 -32.92 -14.00
CA GLN A 536 0.06 -33.16 -13.48
C GLN A 536 0.14 -34.36 -12.58
N ASP A 537 1.22 -35.10 -12.83
CA ASP A 537 1.63 -36.38 -12.29
C ASP A 537 2.21 -36.25 -10.86
N HIS A 538 1.93 -37.22 -9.98
CA HIS A 538 2.43 -37.26 -8.61
C HIS A 538 3.50 -38.35 -8.45
N SER A 539 4.67 -37.97 -7.95
CA SER A 539 5.61 -38.91 -7.32
C SER A 539 6.05 -38.41 -5.92
N THR A 540 6.01 -39.35 -5.01
CA THR A 540 6.17 -39.22 -3.55
C THR A 540 7.62 -39.23 -3.10
N HIS A 541 8.00 -38.39 -2.13
CA HIS A 541 9.01 -38.72 -1.11
C HIS A 541 8.76 -37.95 0.21
N SER A 542 9.00 -38.65 1.32
CA SER A 542 8.65 -38.27 2.69
C SER A 542 9.75 -37.52 3.43
N ALA A 543 9.40 -36.39 4.05
CA ALA A 543 10.19 -35.64 5.04
C ALA A 543 9.28 -35.07 6.15
N PRO A 544 9.77 -34.62 7.31
CA PRO A 544 8.94 -34.42 8.49
C PRO A 544 7.78 -33.47 8.23
N ARG A 545 6.57 -33.96 8.44
CA ARG A 545 5.29 -33.39 7.97
C ARG A 545 4.99 -31.95 8.36
N LEU A 546 5.52 -31.41 9.45
CA LEU A 546 5.18 -30.05 9.91
C LEU A 546 6.04 -28.96 9.25
N ALA A 547 7.35 -29.21 9.13
CA ALA A 547 8.26 -28.28 8.43
C ALA A 547 7.99 -28.29 6.91
N ALA A 548 7.68 -29.46 6.35
CA ALA A 548 7.30 -29.61 4.93
C ALA A 548 5.95 -28.96 4.62
N GLN A 549 4.96 -29.00 5.52
CA GLN A 549 3.69 -28.28 5.32
C GLN A 549 3.82 -26.77 5.41
N VAL A 550 4.74 -26.25 6.20
CA VAL A 550 5.07 -24.81 6.23
C VAL A 550 5.85 -24.39 4.97
N LEU A 551 6.70 -25.28 4.44
CA LEU A 551 7.49 -25.04 3.22
C LEU A 551 6.75 -25.38 1.91
N GLN A 552 5.79 -26.32 1.95
CA GLN A 552 4.85 -26.61 0.85
C GLN A 552 3.67 -25.63 0.80
N ALA A 553 3.58 -24.71 1.75
CA ALA A 553 2.55 -23.70 1.72
C ALA A 553 2.64 -22.93 0.40
N GLN A 554 1.51 -22.78 -0.26
CA GLN A 554 1.21 -22.01 -1.47
C GLN A 554 1.52 -20.49 -1.34
N TRP A 555 2.50 -20.12 -0.51
CA TRP A 555 2.85 -18.78 -0.07
C TRP A 555 3.77 -18.05 -1.02
N LEU A 556 4.45 -18.80 -1.84
CA LEU A 556 5.45 -18.29 -2.74
C LEU A 556 4.89 -18.40 -4.14
N SER A 557 4.98 -17.36 -4.93
CA SER A 557 4.74 -17.45 -6.36
C SER A 557 5.63 -18.58 -6.93
N PRO A 558 5.25 -19.27 -8.02
CA PRO A 558 6.05 -20.34 -8.60
C PRO A 558 7.53 -19.98 -8.77
N HIS A 559 7.83 -18.74 -9.14
CA HIS A 559 9.20 -18.23 -9.28
C HIS A 559 9.97 -18.12 -7.95
N ILE A 560 9.29 -17.82 -6.87
CA ILE A 560 9.92 -17.70 -5.54
C ILE A 560 10.12 -19.09 -4.92
N ARG A 561 9.23 -20.04 -5.19
CA ARG A 561 9.41 -21.45 -4.79
C ARG A 561 10.74 -22.02 -5.28
N ASP A 562 11.08 -21.78 -6.53
CA ASP A 562 12.33 -22.27 -7.14
C ASP A 562 13.60 -21.61 -6.58
N ILE A 563 13.48 -20.43 -5.99
CA ILE A 563 14.60 -19.71 -5.36
C ILE A 563 14.81 -20.15 -3.89
N VAL A 564 13.74 -20.50 -3.19
CA VAL A 564 13.79 -20.90 -1.76
C VAL A 564 14.14 -22.37 -1.59
N LEU A 565 13.80 -23.23 -2.57
CA LEU A 565 14.06 -24.66 -2.54
C LEU A 565 15.40 -25.08 -3.18
N LYS A 566 16.13 -24.16 -3.78
CA LYS A 566 17.53 -24.32 -4.27
C LYS A 566 18.51 -23.54 -3.38
#